data_e04e9645b39cb159ac3818d58e478349
#
_entry.id   e04e9645b39cb159ac3818d58e478349
#
_cell.length_a   1.000
_cell.length_b   1.000
_cell.length_c   1.000
_cell.angle_alpha   90.00
_cell.angle_beta   90.00
_cell.angle_gamma   90.00
#
_symmetry.space_group_name_H-M   'P 1'
#
loop_
_entity.id
_entity.type
_entity.pdbx_description
1 polymer ?
#
loop_
_entity_poly.entity_id
_entity_poly.type
_entity_poly.pdbx_seq_one_letter_code
_entity_poly.pdbx_strand_id
1 'polypeptide(L)'
;MSGPFIFIATNSLKPGKLEAERKRVPELCDFIEANEPRLIAFNEYASEDGREVGVVQVHPDAESMEFHMSAVADRAARAYAETVEATTSIQVYGTPSEAVLKMLSHQAGAGVPLTVKRHHLGGFTRVATS
;
A
#
# COMPACT_ATOMS: atom_id res chain seq x y z
N MET A 1 -20.98 -5.89 -10.65
CA MET A 1 -20.06 -6.18 -9.60
C MET A 1 -18.73 -5.45 -9.81
N SER A 2 -18.30 -4.73 -8.84
CA SER A 2 -17.00 -4.07 -8.92
C SER A 2 -15.90 -5.07 -8.59
N GLY A 3 -14.75 -4.92 -9.20
CA GLY A 3 -13.59 -5.75 -8.89
C GLY A 3 -12.96 -5.35 -7.55
N PRO A 4 -11.82 -5.94 -7.21
CA PRO A 4 -11.11 -5.57 -6.00
C PRO A 4 -10.60 -4.14 -6.07
N PHE A 5 -10.25 -3.61 -4.92
CA PHE A 5 -9.55 -2.34 -4.82
C PHE A 5 -8.06 -2.65 -4.71
N ILE A 6 -7.27 -2.14 -5.65
CA ILE A 6 -5.82 -2.41 -5.69
C ILE A 6 -5.07 -1.11 -5.53
N PHE A 7 -4.09 -1.14 -4.61
CA PHE A 7 -3.23 0.00 -4.32
C PHE A 7 -1.78 -0.40 -4.61
N ILE A 8 -1.08 0.43 -5.38
CA ILE A 8 0.34 0.24 -5.66
C ILE A 8 1.05 1.55 -5.36
N ALA A 9 2.06 1.48 -4.51
CA ALA A 9 2.89 2.65 -4.20
C ALA A 9 4.35 2.32 -4.44
N THR A 10 5.09 3.30 -4.94
CA THR A 10 6.54 3.22 -5.01
C THR A 10 7.12 4.22 -4.01
N ASN A 11 8.02 3.74 -3.18
CA ASN A 11 8.69 4.55 -2.17
C ASN A 11 10.19 4.52 -2.40
N SER A 12 10.84 5.69 -2.35
CA SER A 12 12.29 5.73 -2.30
C SER A 12 12.75 5.47 -0.87
N LEU A 13 13.85 4.75 -0.73
CA LEU A 13 14.44 4.47 0.58
C LEU A 13 15.51 5.49 0.91
N LYS A 14 15.68 5.77 2.19
CA LYS A 14 16.81 6.55 2.66
C LYS A 14 18.11 5.79 2.36
N PRO A 15 19.20 6.48 2.04
CA PRO A 15 20.46 5.81 1.71
C PRO A 15 20.89 4.80 2.78
N GLY A 16 21.25 3.60 2.33
CA GLY A 16 21.75 2.54 3.21
C GLY A 16 20.70 1.85 4.07
N LYS A 17 19.40 2.06 3.81
CA LYS A 17 18.35 1.54 4.68
C LYS A 17 17.63 0.29 4.15
N LEU A 18 18.13 -0.33 3.09
CA LEU A 18 17.49 -1.53 2.54
C LEU A 18 17.42 -2.66 3.58
N GLU A 19 18.50 -2.89 4.32
CA GLU A 19 18.53 -3.98 5.32
C GLU A 19 17.55 -3.70 6.47
N ALA A 20 17.44 -2.44 6.90
CA ALA A 20 16.45 -2.06 7.92
C ALA A 20 15.02 -2.30 7.40
N GLU A 21 14.78 -1.96 6.14
CA GLU A 21 13.48 -2.21 5.52
C GLU A 21 13.20 -3.71 5.40
N ARG A 22 14.22 -4.50 5.03
CA ARG A 22 14.11 -5.95 4.92
C ARG A 22 13.72 -6.61 6.25
N LYS A 23 14.12 -6.01 7.35
CA LYS A 23 13.76 -6.49 8.70
C LYS A 23 12.38 -6.01 9.13
N ARG A 24 12.05 -4.76 8.80
CA ARG A 24 10.78 -4.14 9.20
C ARG A 24 9.57 -4.80 8.53
N VAL A 25 9.69 -5.09 7.24
CA VAL A 25 8.54 -5.52 6.43
C VAL A 25 7.93 -6.85 6.90
N PRO A 26 8.71 -7.91 7.21
CA PRO A 26 8.09 -9.14 7.71
C PRO A 26 7.29 -8.93 9.00
N GLU A 27 7.75 -8.09 9.91
CA GLU A 27 7.02 -7.77 11.14
C GLU A 27 5.72 -7.01 10.84
N LEU A 28 5.79 -6.08 9.88
CA LEU A 28 4.61 -5.37 9.41
C LEU A 28 3.59 -6.35 8.82
N CYS A 29 4.06 -7.28 7.99
CA CYS A 29 3.18 -8.28 7.37
C CYS A 29 2.51 -9.17 8.40
N ASP A 30 3.21 -9.58 9.44
CA ASP A 30 2.64 -10.37 10.54
C ASP A 30 1.53 -9.58 11.25
N PHE A 31 1.77 -8.31 11.50
CA PHE A 31 0.77 -7.43 12.12
C PHE A 31 -0.47 -7.29 11.24
N ILE A 32 -0.28 -7.04 9.94
CA ILE A 32 -1.38 -6.87 9.00
C ILE A 32 -2.19 -8.16 8.90
N GLU A 33 -1.53 -9.29 8.74
CA GLU A 33 -2.21 -10.58 8.64
C GLU A 33 -3.06 -10.88 9.87
N ALA A 34 -2.55 -10.55 11.04
CA ALA A 34 -3.25 -10.81 12.30
C ALA A 34 -4.41 -9.85 12.54
N ASN A 35 -4.35 -8.62 12.03
CA ASN A 35 -5.29 -7.56 12.42
C ASN A 35 -6.20 -7.06 11.31
N GLU A 36 -5.98 -7.46 10.07
CA GLU A 36 -6.74 -6.99 8.92
C GLU A 36 -7.32 -8.16 8.11
N PRO A 37 -8.35 -8.82 8.62
CA PRO A 37 -8.86 -10.06 7.99
C PRO A 37 -9.48 -9.85 6.61
N ARG A 38 -9.83 -8.63 6.23
CA ARG A 38 -10.43 -8.34 4.93
C ARG A 38 -9.39 -8.07 3.84
N LEU A 39 -8.18 -7.67 4.22
CA LEU A 39 -7.11 -7.41 3.25
C LEU A 39 -6.68 -8.73 2.60
N ILE A 40 -6.81 -8.79 1.28
CA ILE A 40 -6.62 -10.04 0.53
C ILE A 40 -5.14 -10.36 0.34
N ALA A 41 -4.34 -9.35 -0.02
CA ALA A 41 -2.92 -9.55 -0.26
C ALA A 41 -2.14 -8.28 0.03
N PHE A 42 -0.97 -8.43 0.61
CA PHE A 42 -0.04 -7.36 0.90
C PHE A 42 1.36 -7.86 0.62
N ASN A 43 2.06 -7.22 -0.32
CA ASN A 43 3.42 -7.61 -0.67
C ASN A 43 4.27 -6.38 -0.93
N GLU A 44 5.53 -6.45 -0.56
CA GLU A 44 6.49 -5.39 -0.83
C GLU A 44 7.72 -6.00 -1.49
N TYR A 45 8.19 -5.35 -2.55
CA TYR A 45 9.34 -5.79 -3.33
C TYR A 45 10.36 -4.67 -3.44
N ALA A 46 11.65 -5.02 -3.43
CA ALA A 46 12.72 -4.05 -3.63
C ALA A 46 13.15 -4.03 -5.10
N SER A 47 13.60 -2.86 -5.56
CA SER A 47 14.19 -2.71 -6.89
C SER A 47 15.58 -3.38 -6.93
N GLU A 48 16.08 -3.59 -8.17
CA GLU A 48 17.39 -4.23 -8.38
C GLU A 48 18.51 -3.49 -7.66
N ASP A 49 18.48 -2.16 -7.68
CA ASP A 49 19.52 -1.35 -7.05
C ASP A 49 19.29 -1.13 -5.55
N GLY A 50 18.19 -1.62 -5.00
CA GLY A 50 17.87 -1.49 -3.58
C GLY A 50 17.51 -0.09 -3.12
N ARG A 51 17.26 0.84 -4.04
CA ARG A 51 16.96 2.23 -3.70
C ARG A 51 15.50 2.54 -3.52
N GLU A 52 14.63 1.68 -4.03
CA GLU A 52 13.20 1.87 -3.88
C GLU A 52 12.48 0.55 -3.66
N VAL A 53 11.28 0.65 -3.12
CA VAL A 53 10.40 -0.49 -2.89
C VAL A 53 9.06 -0.21 -3.53
N GLY A 54 8.39 -1.29 -3.96
CA GLY A 54 7.02 -1.23 -4.44
C GLY A 54 6.13 -2.01 -3.50
N VAL A 55 5.02 -1.39 -3.09
CA VAL A 55 4.03 -2.00 -2.22
C VAL A 55 2.79 -2.29 -3.04
N VAL A 56 2.30 -3.53 -2.99
CA VAL A 56 1.10 -3.95 -3.71
C VAL A 56 0.08 -4.49 -2.72
N GLN A 57 -1.10 -3.89 -2.72
CA GLN A 57 -2.18 -4.31 -1.82
C GLN A 57 -3.43 -4.63 -2.62
N VAL A 58 -4.09 -5.72 -2.27
CA VAL A 58 -5.37 -6.11 -2.86
C VAL A 58 -6.40 -6.17 -1.75
N HIS A 59 -7.43 -5.36 -1.88
CA HIS A 59 -8.54 -5.25 -0.91
C HIS A 59 -9.85 -5.63 -1.60
N PRO A 60 -10.86 -6.11 -0.85
CA PRO A 60 -12.17 -6.34 -1.45
C PRO A 60 -12.86 -5.03 -1.86
N ASP A 61 -12.56 -3.93 -1.17
CA ASP A 61 -13.16 -2.62 -1.43
C ASP A 61 -12.34 -1.50 -0.77
N ALA A 62 -12.77 -0.26 -1.00
CA ALA A 62 -12.08 0.91 -0.44
C ALA A 62 -12.16 0.98 1.09
N GLU A 63 -13.23 0.46 1.68
CA GLU A 63 -13.39 0.45 3.14
C GLU A 63 -12.28 -0.36 3.82
N SER A 64 -11.89 -1.48 3.21
CA SER A 64 -10.74 -2.27 3.68
C SER A 64 -9.46 -1.43 3.66
N MET A 65 -9.27 -0.60 2.63
CA MET A 65 -8.13 0.30 2.53
C MET A 65 -8.17 1.39 3.61
N GLU A 66 -9.34 1.94 3.91
CA GLU A 66 -9.48 2.92 5.00
C GLU A 66 -9.06 2.29 6.34
N PHE A 67 -9.53 1.08 6.59
CA PHE A 67 -9.17 0.36 7.81
C PHE A 67 -7.66 0.12 7.88
N HIS A 68 -7.07 -0.30 6.75
CA HIS A 68 -5.63 -0.53 6.67
C HIS A 68 -4.84 0.73 7.03
N MET A 69 -5.17 1.86 6.44
CA MET A 69 -4.43 3.10 6.66
C MET A 69 -4.50 3.54 8.12
N SER A 70 -5.63 3.31 8.78
CA SER A 70 -5.77 3.59 10.21
C SER A 70 -4.98 2.59 11.06
N ALA A 71 -5.06 1.32 10.72
CA ALA A 71 -4.41 0.26 11.49
C ALA A 71 -2.88 0.37 11.48
N VAL A 72 -2.30 0.79 10.36
CA VAL A 72 -0.85 0.87 10.22
C VAL A 72 -0.28 2.28 10.41
N ALA A 73 -1.10 3.26 10.78
CA ALA A 73 -0.68 4.67 10.82
C ALA A 73 0.63 4.90 11.59
N ASP A 74 0.76 4.34 12.79
CA ASP A 74 1.97 4.50 13.59
C ASP A 74 3.19 3.83 12.96
N ARG A 75 2.98 2.65 12.37
CA ARG A 75 4.06 1.91 11.71
C ARG A 75 4.52 2.64 10.45
N ALA A 76 3.58 3.22 9.70
CA ALA A 76 3.91 4.02 8.52
C ALA A 76 4.70 5.27 8.91
N ALA A 77 4.28 5.96 9.97
CA ALA A 77 5.01 7.14 10.46
C ALA A 77 6.45 6.79 10.82
N ARG A 78 6.66 5.65 11.49
CA ARG A 78 8.02 5.19 11.81
C ARG A 78 8.82 4.84 10.56
N ALA A 79 8.18 4.23 9.57
CA ALA A 79 8.85 3.90 8.31
C ALA A 79 9.37 5.16 7.62
N TYR A 80 8.56 6.20 7.53
CA TYR A 80 8.98 7.46 6.93
C TYR A 80 10.07 8.16 7.76
N ALA A 81 10.10 7.94 9.06
CA ALA A 81 11.15 8.48 9.90
C ALA A 81 12.46 7.72 9.76
N GLU A 82 12.42 6.42 9.55
CA GLU A 82 13.60 5.55 9.66
C GLU A 82 14.14 5.03 8.34
N THR A 83 13.28 4.56 7.43
CA THR A 83 13.73 3.83 6.22
C THR A 83 13.25 4.43 4.91
N VAL A 84 12.05 4.98 4.87
CA VAL A 84 11.43 5.50 3.65
C VAL A 84 11.70 6.99 3.54
N GLU A 85 12.24 7.42 2.42
CA GLU A 85 12.49 8.83 2.18
C GLU A 85 11.23 9.55 1.70
N ALA A 86 10.58 8.98 0.69
CA ALA A 86 9.38 9.58 0.10
C ALA A 86 8.60 8.56 -0.70
N THR A 87 7.30 8.79 -0.83
CA THR A 87 6.47 8.10 -1.82
C THR A 87 6.61 8.84 -3.13
N THR A 88 6.97 8.13 -4.19
CA THR A 88 7.25 8.74 -5.50
C THR A 88 6.13 8.55 -6.51
N SER A 89 5.26 7.56 -6.31
CA SER A 89 4.05 7.40 -7.13
C SER A 89 3.03 6.53 -6.41
N ILE A 90 1.75 6.78 -6.72
CA ILE A 90 0.65 5.95 -6.23
C ILE A 90 -0.28 5.64 -7.39
N GLN A 91 -0.67 4.36 -7.52
CA GLN A 91 -1.65 3.91 -8.49
C GLN A 91 -2.79 3.22 -7.76
N VAL A 92 -4.01 3.55 -8.13
CA VAL A 92 -5.22 2.97 -7.56
C VAL A 92 -6.06 2.37 -8.69
N TYR A 93 -6.50 1.14 -8.50
CA TYR A 93 -7.41 0.44 -9.40
C TYR A 93 -8.66 0.08 -8.62
N GLY A 94 -9.80 0.54 -9.09
CA GLY A 94 -11.07 0.41 -8.39
C GLY A 94 -11.59 1.76 -7.93
N THR A 95 -12.69 1.74 -7.18
CA THR A 95 -13.35 2.98 -6.76
C THR A 95 -12.94 3.36 -5.34
N PRO A 96 -12.11 4.39 -5.18
CA PRO A 96 -11.76 4.87 -3.84
C PRO A 96 -12.92 5.66 -3.23
N SER A 97 -12.96 5.66 -1.90
CA SER A 97 -13.84 6.57 -1.18
C SER A 97 -13.19 7.95 -1.10
N GLU A 98 -13.98 8.98 -0.73
CA GLU A 98 -13.41 10.30 -0.50
C GLU A 98 -12.35 10.29 0.60
N ALA A 99 -12.58 9.50 1.65
CA ALA A 99 -11.63 9.37 2.75
C ALA A 99 -10.31 8.78 2.26
N VAL A 100 -10.36 7.72 1.44
CA VAL A 100 -9.17 7.10 0.88
C VAL A 100 -8.43 8.09 -0.02
N LEU A 101 -9.15 8.82 -0.88
CA LEU A 101 -8.51 9.81 -1.76
C LEU A 101 -7.78 10.88 -0.96
N LYS A 102 -8.38 11.38 0.11
CA LYS A 102 -7.73 12.37 0.99
C LYS A 102 -6.47 11.80 1.62
N MET A 103 -6.54 10.58 2.16
CA MET A 103 -5.41 9.94 2.79
C MET A 103 -4.27 9.72 1.80
N LEU A 104 -4.58 9.26 0.59
CA LEU A 104 -3.58 9.00 -0.44
C LEU A 104 -2.97 10.29 -0.98
N SER A 105 -3.77 11.33 -1.14
CA SER A 105 -3.27 12.64 -1.57
C SER A 105 -2.31 13.21 -0.53
N HIS A 106 -2.61 13.03 0.74
CA HIS A 106 -1.73 13.46 1.83
C HIS A 106 -0.42 12.66 1.83
N GLN A 107 -0.52 11.32 1.65
CA GLN A 107 0.67 10.46 1.60
C GLN A 107 1.57 10.82 0.41
N ALA A 108 0.97 11.05 -0.76
CA ALA A 108 1.73 11.39 -1.95
C ALA A 108 2.43 12.74 -1.80
N GLY A 109 1.70 13.74 -1.32
CA GLY A 109 2.23 15.09 -1.25
C GLY A 109 2.20 15.80 -2.59
N ALA A 110 2.73 17.01 -2.61
CA ALA A 110 2.71 17.87 -3.80
C ALA A 110 3.64 17.31 -4.87
N GLY A 111 3.15 17.28 -6.11
CA GLY A 111 3.96 16.89 -7.26
C GLY A 111 4.13 15.40 -7.48
N VAL A 112 3.58 14.56 -6.61
CA VAL A 112 3.68 13.11 -6.74
C VAL A 112 2.49 12.59 -7.55
N PRO A 113 2.71 11.80 -8.61
CA PRO A 113 1.59 11.24 -9.38
C PRO A 113 0.71 10.34 -8.54
N LEU A 114 -0.59 10.62 -8.57
CA LEU A 114 -1.61 9.77 -7.99
C LEU A 114 -2.62 9.49 -9.10
N THR A 115 -2.60 8.27 -9.63
CA THR A 115 -3.48 7.90 -10.74
C THR A 115 -4.55 6.93 -10.26
N VAL A 116 -5.77 7.10 -10.77
CA VAL A 116 -6.91 6.27 -10.40
C VAL A 116 -7.57 5.73 -11.65
N LYS A 117 -7.70 4.41 -11.74
CA LYS A 117 -8.46 3.73 -12.78
C LYS A 117 -9.62 3.02 -12.11
N ARG A 118 -10.78 3.68 -12.10
CA ARG A 118 -11.91 3.21 -11.29
C ARG A 118 -12.88 2.27 -11.99
N HIS A 119 -12.82 2.15 -13.30
CA HIS A 119 -13.78 1.36 -14.04
C HIS A 119 -13.29 -0.05 -14.31
N HIS A 120 -13.79 -1.01 -13.52
CA HIS A 120 -13.43 -2.42 -13.68
C HIS A 120 -14.07 -2.98 -14.96
N LEU A 121 -13.25 -3.40 -15.90
CA LEU A 121 -13.72 -3.95 -17.18
C LEU A 121 -13.90 -5.46 -17.13
N GLY A 122 -13.17 -6.15 -16.27
CA GLY A 122 -13.24 -7.59 -16.15
C GLY A 122 -12.07 -8.15 -15.39
N GLY A 123 -12.20 -9.39 -14.94
CA GLY A 123 -11.15 -10.06 -14.19
C GLY A 123 -11.74 -10.92 -13.11
N PHE A 124 -10.86 -11.56 -12.34
CA PHE A 124 -11.30 -12.34 -11.19
C PHE A 124 -10.23 -12.31 -10.10
N THR A 125 -10.66 -12.55 -8.87
CA THR A 125 -9.76 -12.66 -7.72
C THR A 125 -10.06 -13.98 -7.03
N ARG A 126 -9.04 -14.83 -6.90
CA ARG A 126 -9.18 -16.05 -6.12
C ARG A 126 -8.92 -15.74 -4.67
N VAL A 127 -9.94 -15.92 -3.87
CA VAL A 127 -9.84 -15.70 -2.43
C VAL A 127 -10.13 -17.02 -1.76
N ALA A 128 -9.28 -17.42 -0.82
CA ALA A 128 -9.52 -18.63 -0.06
C ALA A 128 -10.84 -18.48 0.69
N THR A 129 -11.75 -19.44 0.50
CA THR A 129 -12.97 -19.49 1.28
C THR A 129 -12.70 -20.36 2.49
N SER A 130 -12.97 -19.82 3.64
CA SER A 130 -12.83 -20.57 4.88
C SER A 130 -14.14 -21.21 5.28
#